data_642d08d9ff4a5c9fae602b5aefe27402
#
_entry.id   642d08d9ff4a5c9fae602b5aefe27402
#
_cell.length_a   1.000
_cell.length_b   1.000
_cell.length_c   1.000
_cell.angle_alpha   90.00
_cell.angle_beta   90.00
_cell.angle_gamma   90.00
#
_symmetry.space_group_name_H-M   'P 1'
#
loop_
_entity.id
_entity.type
_entity.pdbx_description
1 polymer ?
#
loop_
_entity_poly.entity_id
_entity_poly.type
_entity_poly.pdbx_seq_one_letter_code
_entity_poly.pdbx_strand_id
1 'polypeptide(L)'
;MRNILLLSILGFVFSISSLRANSHTSESSDSDIVRYLLEEYGVKFTDNNRLVLFKSGSEKFADLFTAVRQARHSIHLEYFNFRNDSISKELFTLLAKKAAEGVKVRALFDGFGNSSNNRPLKESHLDSLRARGIEIYEFDPLKFPWVNHVMHRDHRKIVVIDGEVAYTGGMNVADYYITGKPEFGEWHDIHCRVEGDVVGDLQKIFINFWNKVTGQDVKGAEYYPGERDARAHFSNLSPDDDTSSGNKLIGVVNRDPATTPRIIHDTFVHAITHAQKQILIINPYFTICRHIRKALRKAAARGVDVQIMVSAKSDIPITPRIVEYTVHKLMKSGAKIWFFEGGFHHSKIMMIDGLYSFLGSANLNSRSLSFDYECNLLVADTCTTERLNRLFMSDRDTRCFQLTPERWKEWGRWKKFKGWLFHFLTPFVLKDRDDFSPDDEEEFTDYFNLPTPNEHA
;
A
#
# COMPACT_ATOMS: atom_id res chain seq x y z
N MET A 1 -14.61 71.29 18.68
CA MET A 1 -15.20 70.03 18.31
C MET A 1 -14.14 69.09 17.76
N ARG A 2 -13.33 68.59 18.64
CA ARG A 2 -12.28 67.60 18.38
C ARG A 2 -12.08 66.94 19.73
N ASN A 3 -12.47 65.73 19.95
CA ASN A 3 -12.24 64.78 21.08
C ASN A 3 -13.48 63.95 21.41
N ILE A 4 -13.95 63.16 20.47
CA ILE A 4 -14.82 61.98 20.73
C ILE A 4 -14.60 61.02 19.55
N LEU A 5 -13.43 60.39 19.46
CA LEU A 5 -13.19 59.27 18.55
C LEU A 5 -11.90 58.49 18.94
N LEU A 6 -11.73 58.21 20.22
CA LEU A 6 -10.56 57.46 20.67
C LEU A 6 -10.84 56.55 21.88
N LEU A 7 -12.04 56.04 22.00
CA LEU A 7 -12.44 55.14 23.13
C LEU A 7 -13.24 53.89 22.73
N SER A 8 -13.15 53.47 21.47
CA SER A 8 -13.83 52.23 21.00
C SER A 8 -12.94 51.20 20.33
N ILE A 9 -11.59 51.28 20.49
CA ILE A 9 -10.61 50.26 19.96
C ILE A 9 -9.82 49.52 21.06
N LEU A 10 -10.12 49.75 22.32
CA LEU A 10 -9.46 49.06 23.45
C LEU A 10 -10.33 48.05 24.18
N GLY A 11 -11.48 47.68 23.63
CA GLY A 11 -12.42 46.69 24.22
C GLY A 11 -12.45 45.32 23.56
N PHE A 12 -11.60 45.01 22.57
CA PHE A 12 -11.68 43.76 21.82
C PHE A 12 -10.40 42.90 21.86
N VAL A 13 -9.48 43.15 22.77
CA VAL A 13 -8.21 42.41 22.90
C VAL A 13 -8.11 41.57 24.19
N PHE A 14 -9.14 41.53 25.02
CA PHE A 14 -9.11 40.73 26.27
C PHE A 14 -10.25 39.73 26.37
N SER A 15 -10.41 38.84 25.35
CA SER A 15 -11.30 37.69 25.50
C SER A 15 -10.90 36.49 24.64
N ILE A 16 -9.61 36.29 24.35
CA ILE A 16 -9.07 35.08 23.75
C ILE A 16 -7.89 34.56 24.61
N SER A 17 -8.15 34.29 25.86
CA SER A 17 -7.16 33.61 26.71
C SER A 17 -7.81 32.84 27.86
N SER A 18 -8.82 32.02 27.56
CA SER A 18 -9.26 30.97 28.50
C SER A 18 -10.10 29.89 27.82
N LEU A 19 -9.50 29.24 26.80
CA LEU A 19 -9.95 27.93 26.29
C LEU A 19 -8.71 27.13 25.87
N ARG A 20 -7.81 26.93 26.84
CA ARG A 20 -6.79 25.92 26.81
C ARG A 20 -7.07 24.96 27.97
N ALA A 21 -7.95 24.03 27.74
CA ALA A 21 -8.10 22.87 28.60
C ALA A 21 -8.43 21.66 27.76
N ASN A 22 -7.51 20.72 27.78
CA ASN A 22 -7.65 19.32 27.39
C ASN A 22 -7.90 18.98 25.91
N SER A 23 -6.83 18.82 25.15
CA SER A 23 -6.82 17.90 24.03
C SER A 23 -5.50 17.15 24.01
N HIS A 24 -5.50 15.94 24.49
CA HIS A 24 -4.48 14.91 24.18
C HIS A 24 -4.64 14.39 22.73
N THR A 25 -5.08 15.24 21.81
CA THR A 25 -5.32 14.92 20.39
C THR A 25 -4.41 15.69 19.44
N SER A 26 -3.26 16.23 19.87
CA SER A 26 -2.65 17.31 19.12
C SER A 26 -1.36 16.99 18.35
N GLU A 27 -0.71 15.85 18.53
CA GLU A 27 0.54 15.60 17.79
C GLU A 27 0.34 14.93 16.42
N SER A 28 -0.78 14.24 16.19
CA SER A 28 -1.03 13.55 14.91
C SER A 28 -1.70 14.43 13.84
N SER A 29 -2.49 15.42 14.25
CA SER A 29 -3.18 16.32 13.30
C SER A 29 -2.24 17.39 12.69
N ASP A 30 -1.11 17.67 13.30
CA ASP A 30 -0.09 18.62 12.83
C ASP A 30 1.04 17.95 12.05
N SER A 31 0.91 16.69 11.65
CA SER A 31 1.95 16.07 10.84
C SER A 31 2.02 16.76 9.47
N ASP A 32 3.23 17.14 9.09
CA ASP A 32 3.50 17.82 7.82
C ASP A 32 2.92 17.07 6.61
N ILE A 33 2.92 15.74 6.66
CA ILE A 33 2.38 14.88 5.59
C ILE A 33 0.84 14.97 5.48
N VAL A 34 0.13 15.08 6.59
CA VAL A 34 -1.35 15.21 6.60
C VAL A 34 -1.74 16.53 5.96
N ARG A 35 -1.09 17.62 6.37
CA ARG A 35 -1.29 18.95 5.79
C ARG A 35 -0.94 18.96 4.29
N TYR A 36 0.20 18.42 3.90
CA TYR A 36 0.62 18.30 2.50
C TYR A 36 -0.43 17.60 1.64
N LEU A 37 -0.92 16.45 2.06
CA LEU A 37 -1.91 15.69 1.31
C LEU A 37 -3.28 16.39 1.23
N LEU A 38 -3.67 17.10 2.29
CA LEU A 38 -4.90 17.87 2.29
C LEU A 38 -4.81 19.06 1.32
N GLU A 39 -3.71 19.81 1.36
CA GLU A 39 -3.52 21.03 0.56
C GLU A 39 -3.25 20.73 -0.92
N GLU A 40 -2.38 19.76 -1.21
CA GLU A 40 -1.96 19.49 -2.60
C GLU A 40 -2.90 18.53 -3.35
N TYR A 41 -3.57 17.63 -2.64
CA TYR A 41 -4.38 16.58 -3.26
C TYR A 41 -5.82 16.53 -2.78
N GLY A 42 -6.20 17.33 -1.80
CA GLY A 42 -7.53 17.30 -1.22
C GLY A 42 -7.89 16.00 -0.52
N VAL A 43 -6.87 15.25 -0.02
CA VAL A 43 -7.10 14.02 0.72
C VAL A 43 -7.79 14.36 2.04
N LYS A 44 -8.95 13.75 2.25
CA LYS A 44 -9.67 13.91 3.51
C LYS A 44 -9.08 12.97 4.55
N PHE A 45 -8.95 13.47 5.76
CA PHE A 45 -8.58 12.67 6.93
C PHE A 45 -9.75 12.67 7.90
N THR A 46 -10.06 11.51 8.44
CA THR A 46 -11.08 11.32 9.46
C THR A 46 -10.44 10.67 10.68
N ASP A 47 -10.94 10.98 11.88
CA ASP A 47 -10.31 10.60 13.15
C ASP A 47 -11.14 9.63 14.02
N ASN A 48 -12.32 9.23 13.53
CA ASN A 48 -13.21 8.28 14.19
C ASN A 48 -13.02 6.83 13.71
N ASN A 49 -11.82 6.50 13.21
CA ASN A 49 -11.58 5.19 12.60
C ASN A 49 -10.95 4.20 13.56
N ARG A 50 -11.21 2.92 13.28
CA ARG A 50 -10.53 1.76 13.85
C ARG A 50 -9.77 1.03 12.78
N LEU A 51 -8.68 0.38 13.16
CA LEU A 51 -7.87 -0.40 12.23
C LEU A 51 -7.39 -1.68 12.92
N VAL A 52 -7.69 -2.82 12.30
CA VAL A 52 -7.19 -4.14 12.71
C VAL A 52 -6.18 -4.62 11.68
N LEU A 53 -4.97 -4.98 12.13
CA LEU A 53 -3.89 -5.50 11.28
C LEU A 53 -3.94 -7.03 11.23
N PHE A 54 -3.94 -7.60 10.03
CA PHE A 54 -3.78 -9.03 9.77
C PHE A 54 -2.39 -9.32 9.23
N LYS A 55 -1.68 -10.25 9.87
CA LYS A 55 -0.30 -10.63 9.55
C LYS A 55 -0.23 -11.87 8.66
N SER A 56 -1.37 -12.53 8.44
CA SER A 56 -1.49 -13.76 7.66
C SER A 56 -2.81 -13.82 6.89
N GLY A 57 -2.81 -14.62 5.82
CA GLY A 57 -4.05 -14.94 5.11
C GLY A 57 -5.07 -15.65 5.99
N SER A 58 -4.63 -16.50 6.93
CA SER A 58 -5.53 -17.18 7.87
C SER A 58 -6.33 -16.20 8.71
N GLU A 59 -5.67 -15.19 9.30
CA GLU A 59 -6.35 -14.14 10.07
C GLU A 59 -7.30 -13.32 9.20
N LYS A 60 -6.82 -12.84 8.05
CA LYS A 60 -7.61 -12.02 7.12
C LYS A 60 -8.84 -12.75 6.63
N PHE A 61 -8.72 -13.99 6.15
CA PHE A 61 -9.86 -14.70 5.57
C PHE A 61 -10.87 -15.18 6.62
N ALA A 62 -10.43 -15.56 7.82
CA ALA A 62 -11.35 -15.88 8.91
C ALA A 62 -12.24 -14.69 9.28
N ASP A 63 -11.64 -13.51 9.41
CA ASP A 63 -12.34 -12.26 9.71
C ASP A 63 -13.25 -11.83 8.55
N LEU A 64 -12.72 -11.77 7.32
CA LEU A 64 -13.48 -11.41 6.11
C LEU A 64 -14.70 -12.32 5.90
N PHE A 65 -14.54 -13.64 6.05
CA PHE A 65 -15.65 -14.57 5.87
C PHE A 65 -16.72 -14.39 6.95
N THR A 66 -16.30 -14.01 8.15
CA THR A 66 -17.23 -13.67 9.22
C THR A 66 -18.04 -12.42 8.87
N ALA A 67 -17.37 -11.37 8.38
CA ALA A 67 -18.05 -10.16 7.92
C ALA A 67 -18.99 -10.42 6.75
N VAL A 68 -18.56 -11.22 5.75
CA VAL A 68 -19.43 -11.62 4.61
C VAL A 68 -20.68 -12.34 5.09
N ARG A 69 -20.58 -13.26 6.08
CA ARG A 69 -21.77 -13.94 6.63
C ARG A 69 -22.77 -12.97 7.28
N GLN A 70 -22.29 -11.89 7.87
CA GLN A 70 -23.11 -10.89 8.56
C GLN A 70 -23.64 -9.77 7.66
N ALA A 71 -23.17 -9.66 6.42
CA ALA A 71 -23.61 -8.66 5.45
C ALA A 71 -25.14 -8.69 5.23
N ARG A 72 -25.75 -7.50 5.10
CA ARG A 72 -27.21 -7.32 4.96
C ARG A 72 -27.62 -6.58 3.68
N HIS A 73 -26.75 -5.70 3.15
CA HIS A 73 -27.11 -4.79 2.07
C HIS A 73 -26.23 -4.96 0.84
N SER A 74 -24.91 -4.86 1.00
CA SER A 74 -23.97 -4.88 -0.13
C SER A 74 -22.62 -5.47 0.23
N ILE A 75 -22.01 -6.16 -0.72
CA ILE A 75 -20.63 -6.63 -0.64
C ILE A 75 -19.95 -6.25 -1.95
N HIS A 76 -18.97 -5.37 -1.86
CA HIS A 76 -18.19 -4.86 -2.97
C HIS A 76 -16.75 -5.36 -2.85
N LEU A 77 -16.21 -5.95 -3.92
CA LEU A 77 -14.87 -6.53 -3.94
C LEU A 77 -14.11 -6.03 -5.17
N GLU A 78 -12.91 -5.55 -4.98
CA GLU A 78 -11.97 -5.13 -6.01
C GLU A 78 -10.62 -5.75 -5.71
N TYR A 79 -10.12 -6.59 -6.63
CA TYR A 79 -8.84 -7.29 -6.45
C TYR A 79 -8.04 -7.32 -7.75
N PHE A 80 -6.72 -7.37 -7.63
CA PHE A 80 -5.86 -7.63 -8.79
C PHE A 80 -6.12 -9.03 -9.37
N ASN A 81 -6.31 -10.05 -8.51
CA ASN A 81 -6.77 -11.35 -8.97
C ASN A 81 -7.58 -12.12 -7.90
N PHE A 82 -8.48 -12.97 -8.40
CA PHE A 82 -9.06 -14.09 -7.69
C PHE A 82 -8.46 -15.36 -8.29
N ARG A 83 -7.65 -16.08 -7.52
CA ARG A 83 -7.09 -17.34 -8.00
C ARG A 83 -8.15 -18.44 -7.91
N ASN A 84 -8.30 -19.26 -8.94
CA ASN A 84 -9.26 -20.36 -8.92
C ASN A 84 -8.75 -21.54 -8.04
N ASP A 85 -8.79 -21.34 -6.73
CA ASP A 85 -8.34 -22.27 -5.70
C ASP A 85 -9.35 -22.38 -4.54
N SER A 86 -8.97 -23.04 -3.44
CA SER A 86 -9.90 -23.40 -2.36
C SER A 86 -10.49 -22.18 -1.68
N ILE A 87 -9.67 -21.20 -1.33
CA ILE A 87 -10.12 -20.00 -0.61
C ILE A 87 -11.07 -19.14 -1.46
N SER A 88 -10.78 -19.02 -2.76
CA SER A 88 -11.66 -18.29 -3.68
C SER A 88 -12.99 -19.01 -3.86
N LYS A 89 -13.01 -20.35 -3.95
CA LYS A 89 -14.24 -21.14 -4.04
C LYS A 89 -15.09 -21.00 -2.78
N GLU A 90 -14.47 -20.99 -1.61
CA GLU A 90 -15.17 -20.77 -0.35
C GLU A 90 -15.78 -19.36 -0.32
N LEU A 91 -14.99 -18.33 -0.66
CA LEU A 91 -15.47 -16.95 -0.75
C LEU A 91 -16.67 -16.85 -1.70
N PHE A 92 -16.55 -17.33 -2.95
CA PHE A 92 -17.62 -17.26 -3.93
C PHE A 92 -18.87 -18.07 -3.52
N THR A 93 -18.70 -19.14 -2.75
CA THR A 93 -19.83 -19.90 -2.19
C THR A 93 -20.59 -19.07 -1.15
N LEU A 94 -19.89 -18.38 -0.27
CA LEU A 94 -20.49 -17.45 0.68
C LEU A 94 -21.16 -16.27 0.00
N LEU A 95 -20.50 -15.67 -1.00
CA LEU A 95 -21.04 -14.55 -1.77
C LEU A 95 -22.34 -14.93 -2.50
N ALA A 96 -22.37 -16.11 -3.13
CA ALA A 96 -23.58 -16.61 -3.79
C ALA A 96 -24.72 -16.86 -2.80
N LYS A 97 -24.43 -17.35 -1.60
CA LYS A 97 -25.43 -17.48 -0.53
C LYS A 97 -25.98 -16.11 -0.15
N LYS A 98 -25.13 -15.10 0.03
CA LYS A 98 -25.55 -13.73 0.36
C LYS A 98 -26.36 -13.09 -0.77
N ALA A 99 -25.98 -13.31 -2.03
CA ALA A 99 -26.76 -12.87 -3.20
C ALA A 99 -28.16 -13.48 -3.20
N ALA A 100 -28.30 -14.78 -2.89
CA ALA A 100 -29.59 -15.45 -2.76
C ALA A 100 -30.44 -14.92 -1.59
N GLU A 101 -29.80 -14.35 -0.55
CA GLU A 101 -30.45 -13.65 0.56
C GLU A 101 -30.85 -12.20 0.20
N GLY A 102 -30.57 -11.72 -1.01
CA GLY A 102 -30.90 -10.38 -1.50
C GLY A 102 -29.80 -9.33 -1.34
N VAL A 103 -28.63 -9.70 -0.82
CA VAL A 103 -27.47 -8.80 -0.69
C VAL A 103 -26.92 -8.48 -2.09
N LYS A 104 -26.59 -7.22 -2.36
CA LYS A 104 -25.98 -6.77 -3.63
C LYS A 104 -24.51 -7.10 -3.65
N VAL A 105 -24.12 -8.13 -4.42
CA VAL A 105 -22.73 -8.60 -4.52
C VAL A 105 -22.11 -8.15 -5.83
N ARG A 106 -21.07 -7.31 -5.76
CA ARG A 106 -20.32 -6.79 -6.92
C ARG A 106 -18.83 -7.08 -6.75
N ALA A 107 -18.22 -7.63 -7.80
CA ALA A 107 -16.79 -7.98 -7.79
C ALA A 107 -16.11 -7.50 -9.07
N LEU A 108 -14.96 -6.87 -8.91
CA LEU A 108 -14.03 -6.48 -9.98
C LEU A 108 -12.69 -7.19 -9.80
N PHE A 109 -12.07 -7.56 -10.91
CA PHE A 109 -10.70 -8.06 -10.91
C PHE A 109 -9.97 -7.66 -12.19
N ASP A 110 -8.65 -7.62 -12.12
CA ASP A 110 -7.81 -7.17 -13.22
C ASP A 110 -7.53 -8.28 -14.24
N GLY A 111 -7.65 -7.97 -15.54
CA GLY A 111 -7.45 -8.95 -16.62
C GLY A 111 -6.00 -9.44 -16.73
N PHE A 112 -5.00 -8.57 -16.50
CA PHE A 112 -3.60 -9.00 -16.46
C PHE A 112 -3.32 -9.82 -15.19
N GLY A 113 -3.86 -9.39 -14.04
CA GLY A 113 -3.76 -10.12 -12.79
C GLY A 113 -4.35 -11.53 -12.89
N ASN A 114 -5.49 -11.67 -13.58
CA ASN A 114 -6.10 -12.95 -13.83
C ASN A 114 -5.27 -13.82 -14.80
N SER A 115 -4.86 -13.26 -15.94
CA SER A 115 -4.14 -14.02 -16.99
C SER A 115 -2.72 -14.41 -16.57
N SER A 116 -2.08 -13.65 -15.70
CA SER A 116 -0.70 -13.91 -15.23
C SER A 116 -0.61 -14.97 -14.14
N ASN A 117 -1.73 -15.35 -13.52
CA ASN A 117 -1.72 -16.39 -12.50
C ASN A 117 -1.91 -17.78 -13.12
N ASN A 118 -1.36 -18.81 -12.47
CA ASN A 118 -1.37 -20.18 -12.98
C ASN A 118 -2.72 -20.92 -12.77
N ARG A 119 -3.72 -20.29 -12.17
CA ARG A 119 -5.08 -20.78 -11.98
C ARG A 119 -6.09 -19.66 -12.23
N PRO A 120 -6.22 -19.14 -13.47
CA PRO A 120 -7.10 -18.03 -13.77
C PRO A 120 -8.57 -18.44 -13.68
N LEU A 121 -9.43 -17.46 -13.40
CA LEU A 121 -10.86 -17.58 -13.65
C LEU A 121 -11.09 -17.57 -15.17
N LYS A 122 -11.84 -18.55 -15.68
CA LYS A 122 -12.25 -18.64 -17.08
C LYS A 122 -13.66 -18.10 -17.22
N GLU A 123 -14.08 -17.74 -18.44
CA GLU A 123 -15.44 -17.23 -18.68
C GLU A 123 -16.53 -18.18 -18.16
N SER A 124 -16.37 -19.49 -18.31
CA SER A 124 -17.31 -20.46 -17.75
C SER A 124 -17.47 -20.41 -16.23
N HIS A 125 -16.39 -20.01 -15.51
CA HIS A 125 -16.48 -19.78 -14.07
C HIS A 125 -17.25 -18.49 -13.79
N LEU A 126 -17.00 -17.42 -14.57
CA LEU A 126 -17.69 -16.14 -14.42
C LEU A 126 -19.19 -16.27 -14.70
N ASP A 127 -19.57 -17.01 -15.75
CA ASP A 127 -20.99 -17.30 -16.09
C ASP A 127 -21.68 -18.06 -14.96
N SER A 128 -21.01 -19.05 -14.38
CA SER A 128 -21.52 -19.76 -13.21
C SER A 128 -21.72 -18.85 -11.99
N LEU A 129 -20.83 -17.89 -11.74
CA LEU A 129 -20.97 -16.93 -10.65
C LEU A 129 -22.10 -15.93 -10.91
N ARG A 130 -22.21 -15.43 -12.14
CA ARG A 130 -23.30 -14.53 -12.57
C ARG A 130 -24.67 -15.21 -12.44
N ALA A 131 -24.78 -16.47 -12.86
CA ALA A 131 -26.00 -17.26 -12.71
C ALA A 131 -26.41 -17.46 -11.24
N ARG A 132 -25.47 -17.29 -10.29
CA ARG A 132 -25.71 -17.35 -8.84
C ARG A 132 -25.94 -16.00 -8.20
N GLY A 133 -26.14 -14.94 -9.01
CA GLY A 133 -26.47 -13.59 -8.55
C GLY A 133 -25.27 -12.72 -8.17
N ILE A 134 -24.04 -13.10 -8.53
CA ILE A 134 -22.84 -12.29 -8.30
C ILE A 134 -22.58 -11.45 -9.56
N GLU A 135 -22.66 -10.13 -9.45
CA GLU A 135 -22.21 -9.23 -10.52
C GLU A 135 -20.67 -9.21 -10.52
N ILE A 136 -20.03 -9.93 -11.46
CA ILE A 136 -18.57 -10.03 -11.55
C ILE A 136 -18.07 -9.63 -12.94
N TYR A 137 -17.07 -8.72 -12.97
CA TYR A 137 -16.50 -8.17 -14.19
C TYR A 137 -14.98 -8.19 -14.15
N GLU A 138 -14.37 -8.42 -15.31
CA GLU A 138 -12.94 -8.35 -15.54
C GLU A 138 -12.59 -6.97 -16.09
N PHE A 139 -11.70 -6.24 -15.40
CA PHE A 139 -11.19 -4.97 -15.87
C PHE A 139 -10.14 -5.18 -16.95
N ASP A 140 -10.34 -4.59 -18.11
CA ASP A 140 -9.43 -4.56 -19.26
C ASP A 140 -8.79 -5.94 -19.56
N PRO A 141 -9.62 -6.94 -19.98
CA PRO A 141 -9.14 -8.28 -20.31
C PRO A 141 -8.10 -8.24 -21.43
N LEU A 142 -7.06 -9.07 -21.33
CA LEU A 142 -6.01 -9.12 -22.34
C LEU A 142 -6.56 -9.65 -23.67
N LYS A 143 -6.61 -8.79 -24.68
CA LYS A 143 -7.01 -9.10 -26.06
C LYS A 143 -5.86 -8.79 -27.03
N PHE A 144 -5.74 -9.55 -28.09
CA PHE A 144 -4.76 -9.26 -29.14
C PHE A 144 -5.13 -7.96 -29.89
N PRO A 145 -4.15 -7.05 -30.14
CA PRO A 145 -2.76 -7.06 -29.72
C PRO A 145 -2.62 -6.65 -28.24
N TRP A 146 -2.34 -7.62 -27.36
CA TRP A 146 -2.26 -7.50 -25.91
C TRP A 146 -1.28 -6.43 -25.40
N VAL A 147 -0.32 -5.99 -26.20
CA VAL A 147 0.63 -4.91 -25.84
C VAL A 147 -0.05 -3.61 -25.41
N ASN A 148 -1.24 -3.31 -25.92
CA ASN A 148 -2.00 -2.10 -25.57
C ASN A 148 -2.68 -2.21 -24.18
N HIS A 149 -2.72 -3.40 -23.57
CA HIS A 149 -3.43 -3.70 -22.34
C HIS A 149 -2.49 -4.06 -21.18
N VAL A 150 -1.19 -3.78 -21.28
CA VAL A 150 -0.20 -4.08 -20.23
C VAL A 150 -0.10 -2.97 -19.20
N MET A 151 -0.44 -1.73 -19.57
CA MET A 151 -0.33 -0.54 -18.73
C MET A 151 -1.67 -0.23 -18.02
N HIS A 152 -1.59 0.53 -16.93
CA HIS A 152 -2.76 1.01 -16.16
C HIS A 152 -3.62 -0.12 -15.59
N ARG A 153 -2.95 -1.11 -14.99
CA ARG A 153 -3.63 -2.25 -14.35
C ARG A 153 -4.23 -1.87 -12.99
N ASP A 154 -5.31 -2.53 -12.62
CA ASP A 154 -5.89 -2.33 -11.30
C ASP A 154 -5.21 -3.23 -10.27
N HIS A 155 -4.32 -2.62 -9.48
CA HIS A 155 -3.59 -3.33 -8.46
C HIS A 155 -4.15 -3.09 -7.04
N ARG A 156 -5.30 -2.41 -6.91
CA ARG A 156 -5.98 -2.22 -5.62
C ARG A 156 -6.54 -3.52 -5.07
N LYS A 157 -6.73 -3.57 -3.77
CA LYS A 157 -7.39 -4.64 -3.04
C LYS A 157 -8.31 -3.96 -2.05
N ILE A 158 -9.59 -3.86 -2.41
CA ILE A 158 -10.61 -3.19 -1.61
C ILE A 158 -11.81 -4.12 -1.45
N VAL A 159 -12.26 -4.32 -0.22
CA VAL A 159 -13.56 -4.91 0.05
C VAL A 159 -14.34 -3.94 0.91
N VAL A 160 -15.59 -3.67 0.57
CA VAL A 160 -16.48 -2.89 1.42
C VAL A 160 -17.77 -3.70 1.65
N ILE A 161 -18.16 -3.84 2.90
CA ILE A 161 -19.35 -4.59 3.32
C ILE A 161 -20.30 -3.63 4.02
N ASP A 162 -21.51 -3.52 3.49
CA ASP A 162 -22.60 -2.67 3.97
C ASP A 162 -22.26 -1.16 4.11
N GLY A 163 -21.10 -0.73 3.56
CA GLY A 163 -20.56 0.63 3.77
C GLY A 163 -20.08 0.90 5.20
N GLU A 164 -19.95 -0.11 6.04
CA GLU A 164 -19.62 0.00 7.46
C GLU A 164 -18.24 -0.58 7.79
N VAL A 165 -17.80 -1.60 7.04
CA VAL A 165 -16.52 -2.30 7.23
C VAL A 165 -15.80 -2.38 5.90
N ALA A 166 -14.50 -2.06 5.89
CA ALA A 166 -13.69 -2.23 4.70
C ALA A 166 -12.38 -2.97 4.99
N TYR A 167 -11.86 -3.64 3.94
CA TYR A 167 -10.57 -4.34 3.97
C TYR A 167 -9.69 -3.79 2.85
N THR A 168 -8.42 -3.53 3.16
CA THR A 168 -7.41 -3.16 2.16
C THR A 168 -6.01 -3.60 2.59
N GLY A 169 -5.04 -3.60 1.67
CA GLY A 169 -3.67 -4.02 1.94
C GLY A 169 -3.02 -4.75 0.78
N GLY A 170 -2.04 -5.61 1.06
CA GLY A 170 -1.24 -6.30 0.03
C GLY A 170 -1.87 -7.59 -0.51
N MET A 171 -2.73 -8.27 0.25
CA MET A 171 -3.20 -9.64 -0.05
C MET A 171 -4.29 -9.69 -1.11
N ASN A 172 -4.09 -10.52 -2.14
CA ASN A 172 -5.16 -10.97 -3.05
C ASN A 172 -5.99 -12.09 -2.42
N VAL A 173 -6.80 -12.78 -3.24
CA VAL A 173 -7.57 -13.97 -2.83
C VAL A 173 -6.91 -15.21 -3.44
N ALA A 174 -6.12 -15.91 -2.62
CA ALA A 174 -5.40 -17.11 -3.03
C ALA A 174 -4.95 -17.95 -1.82
N ASP A 175 -4.92 -19.28 -2.00
CA ASP A 175 -4.53 -20.25 -0.96
C ASP A 175 -3.13 -19.99 -0.41
N TYR A 176 -2.18 -19.49 -1.24
CA TYR A 176 -0.79 -19.33 -0.83
C TYR A 176 -0.57 -18.25 0.25
N TYR A 177 -1.52 -17.37 0.50
CA TYR A 177 -1.47 -16.46 1.66
C TYR A 177 -1.67 -17.20 2.99
N ILE A 178 -2.21 -18.44 2.93
CA ILE A 178 -2.41 -19.31 4.09
C ILE A 178 -1.34 -20.41 4.14
N THR A 179 -1.10 -21.07 3.01
CA THR A 179 -0.28 -22.28 2.93
C THR A 179 1.16 -22.03 2.48
N GLY A 180 1.47 -20.82 2.03
CA GLY A 180 2.73 -20.56 1.33
C GLY A 180 2.77 -21.19 -0.06
N LYS A 181 3.97 -21.18 -0.65
CA LYS A 181 4.29 -21.87 -1.91
C LYS A 181 5.53 -22.73 -1.74
N PRO A 182 5.59 -23.94 -2.34
CA PRO A 182 6.75 -24.84 -2.20
C PRO A 182 8.09 -24.18 -2.57
N GLU A 183 8.08 -23.26 -3.57
CA GLU A 183 9.28 -22.61 -4.09
C GLU A 183 9.82 -21.53 -3.14
N PHE A 184 8.96 -20.93 -2.34
CA PHE A 184 9.28 -19.76 -1.49
C PHE A 184 9.22 -20.07 0.00
N GLY A 185 8.39 -21.05 0.41
CA GLY A 185 8.00 -21.25 1.81
C GLY A 185 6.78 -20.41 2.17
N GLU A 186 6.76 -19.86 3.38
CA GLU A 186 5.69 -19.00 3.86
C GLU A 186 5.54 -17.75 3.00
N TRP A 187 4.30 -17.25 2.87
CA TRP A 187 3.98 -16.02 2.16
C TRP A 187 3.48 -14.99 3.16
N HIS A 188 4.36 -14.05 3.50
CA HIS A 188 4.06 -12.99 4.47
C HIS A 188 3.47 -11.78 3.75
N ASP A 189 2.37 -11.26 4.24
CA ASP A 189 1.80 -10.01 3.78
C ASP A 189 0.97 -9.38 4.90
N ILE A 190 0.77 -8.07 4.82
CA ILE A 190 -0.07 -7.31 5.75
C ILE A 190 -1.33 -6.87 5.01
N HIS A 191 -2.44 -7.05 5.70
CA HIS A 191 -3.75 -6.55 5.31
C HIS A 191 -4.41 -5.90 6.52
N CYS A 192 -5.42 -5.06 6.30
CA CYS A 192 -6.15 -4.50 7.42
C CYS A 192 -7.65 -4.47 7.17
N ARG A 193 -8.41 -4.46 8.25
CA ARG A 193 -9.80 -4.04 8.32
C ARG A 193 -9.85 -2.64 8.90
N VAL A 194 -10.70 -1.79 8.33
CA VAL A 194 -11.02 -0.47 8.87
C VAL A 194 -12.53 -0.33 9.08
N GLU A 195 -12.89 0.43 10.09
CA GLU A 195 -14.24 0.84 10.45
C GLU A 195 -14.21 2.36 10.67
N GLY A 196 -15.35 3.04 10.56
CA GLY A 196 -15.46 4.50 10.67
C GLY A 196 -15.56 5.20 9.32
N ASP A 197 -15.39 6.52 9.30
CA ASP A 197 -15.69 7.34 8.12
C ASP A 197 -14.78 7.08 6.93
N VAL A 198 -13.56 6.59 7.15
CA VAL A 198 -12.62 6.18 6.07
C VAL A 198 -13.21 5.12 5.17
N VAL A 199 -14.17 4.32 5.64
CA VAL A 199 -14.87 3.31 4.83
C VAL A 199 -15.61 3.96 3.66
N GLY A 200 -16.20 5.13 3.88
CA GLY A 200 -16.88 5.90 2.84
C GLY A 200 -15.97 6.30 1.68
N ASP A 201 -14.69 6.63 1.95
CA ASP A 201 -13.73 6.94 0.90
C ASP A 201 -13.35 5.71 0.08
N LEU A 202 -13.14 4.55 0.72
CA LEU A 202 -12.90 3.28 0.03
C LEU A 202 -14.12 2.84 -0.80
N GLN A 203 -15.32 3.01 -0.27
CA GLN A 203 -16.58 2.77 -0.98
C GLN A 203 -16.72 3.64 -2.23
N LYS A 204 -16.39 4.93 -2.11
CA LYS A 204 -16.42 5.86 -3.25
C LYS A 204 -15.44 5.47 -4.34
N ILE A 205 -14.23 5.01 -3.97
CA ILE A 205 -13.24 4.51 -4.94
C ILE A 205 -13.82 3.32 -5.69
N PHE A 206 -14.37 2.33 -4.98
CA PHE A 206 -14.98 1.15 -5.60
C PHE A 206 -16.12 1.54 -6.55
N ILE A 207 -17.10 2.32 -6.09
CA ILE A 207 -18.28 2.67 -6.90
C ILE A 207 -17.89 3.45 -8.15
N ASN A 208 -16.97 4.42 -8.03
CA ASN A 208 -16.49 5.19 -9.19
C ASN A 208 -15.81 4.27 -10.22
N PHE A 209 -14.99 3.33 -9.74
CA PHE A 209 -14.29 2.40 -10.63
C PHE A 209 -15.25 1.36 -11.21
N TRP A 210 -16.19 0.84 -10.44
CA TRP A 210 -17.27 -0.01 -10.90
C TRP A 210 -18.04 0.64 -12.06
N ASN A 211 -18.52 1.85 -11.86
CA ASN A 211 -19.27 2.58 -12.89
C ASN A 211 -18.44 2.83 -14.15
N LYS A 212 -17.15 3.17 -13.98
CA LYS A 212 -16.22 3.32 -15.10
C LYS A 212 -16.04 2.02 -15.92
N VAL A 213 -15.91 0.88 -15.24
CA VAL A 213 -15.65 -0.41 -15.89
C VAL A 213 -16.91 -1.00 -16.53
N THR A 214 -18.05 -0.89 -15.86
CA THR A 214 -19.30 -1.55 -16.29
C THR A 214 -20.21 -0.67 -17.12
N GLY A 215 -20.02 0.65 -17.09
CA GLY A 215 -20.96 1.61 -17.68
C GLY A 215 -22.28 1.77 -16.91
N GLN A 216 -22.38 1.15 -15.73
CA GLN A 216 -23.53 1.33 -14.83
C GLN A 216 -23.47 2.69 -14.13
N ASP A 217 -24.58 3.10 -13.50
CA ASP A 217 -24.67 4.29 -12.65
C ASP A 217 -25.10 3.89 -11.24
N VAL A 218 -24.26 3.10 -10.57
CA VAL A 218 -24.47 2.71 -9.18
C VAL A 218 -24.25 3.93 -8.29
N LYS A 219 -25.27 4.29 -7.52
CA LYS A 219 -25.27 5.40 -6.55
C LYS A 219 -26.39 5.20 -5.55
N GLY A 220 -26.30 5.86 -4.41
CA GLY A 220 -27.35 5.86 -3.39
C GLY A 220 -26.79 6.03 -1.99
N ALA A 221 -27.58 6.61 -1.11
CA ALA A 221 -27.21 6.80 0.30
C ALA A 221 -27.08 5.48 1.07
N GLU A 222 -27.71 4.41 0.57
CA GLU A 222 -27.65 3.07 1.16
C GLU A 222 -26.24 2.46 1.19
N TYR A 223 -25.34 2.95 0.32
CA TYR A 223 -23.93 2.55 0.31
C TYR A 223 -23.05 3.34 1.27
N TYR A 224 -23.61 4.39 1.87
CA TYR A 224 -22.94 5.31 2.80
C TYR A 224 -23.80 5.51 4.04
N PRO A 225 -23.90 4.51 4.92
CA PRO A 225 -24.83 4.52 6.06
C PRO A 225 -24.54 5.60 7.12
N GLY A 226 -23.42 6.32 6.98
CA GLY A 226 -22.97 7.30 7.98
C GLY A 226 -22.35 6.63 9.22
N GLU A 227 -22.30 7.37 10.32
CA GLU A 227 -21.79 6.90 11.60
C GLU A 227 -22.69 5.82 12.22
N ARG A 228 -22.68 4.63 11.67
CA ARG A 228 -23.27 3.45 12.32
C ARG A 228 -22.22 2.76 13.17
N ASP A 229 -22.66 2.19 14.28
CA ASP A 229 -21.79 1.34 15.08
C ASP A 229 -21.60 -0.01 14.37
N ALA A 230 -20.55 -0.10 13.55
CA ALA A 230 -20.18 -1.33 12.86
C ALA A 230 -20.03 -2.52 13.85
N ARG A 231 -19.63 -2.29 15.10
CA ARG A 231 -19.52 -3.33 16.12
C ARG A 231 -20.87 -3.91 16.52
N ALA A 232 -21.91 -3.09 16.58
CA ALA A 232 -23.26 -3.60 16.86
C ALA A 232 -23.79 -4.47 15.72
N HIS A 233 -23.43 -4.14 14.48
CA HIS A 233 -23.81 -4.89 13.30
C HIS A 233 -22.91 -6.12 13.08
N PHE A 234 -21.58 -5.92 13.08
CA PHE A 234 -20.61 -6.97 12.83
C PHE A 234 -20.07 -7.55 14.17
N SER A 235 -20.97 -8.22 14.91
CA SER A 235 -20.57 -9.00 16.09
C SER A 235 -19.65 -10.17 15.65
N ASN A 236 -18.74 -10.58 16.51
CA ASN A 236 -17.80 -11.69 16.29
C ASN A 236 -16.69 -11.44 15.26
N LEU A 237 -16.46 -10.20 14.81
CA LEU A 237 -15.22 -9.86 14.13
C LEU A 237 -14.06 -9.83 15.15
N SER A 238 -12.86 -10.07 14.64
CA SER A 238 -11.65 -10.01 15.46
C SER A 238 -11.57 -8.66 16.19
N PRO A 239 -11.30 -8.65 17.50
CA PRO A 239 -11.15 -7.40 18.23
C PRO A 239 -9.95 -6.60 17.70
N ASP A 240 -9.99 -5.30 17.91
CA ASP A 240 -8.80 -4.49 17.76
C ASP A 240 -7.83 -4.85 18.91
N ASP A 241 -6.62 -5.33 18.58
CA ASP A 241 -5.59 -5.62 19.57
C ASP A 241 -5.00 -4.35 20.20
N ASP A 242 -5.35 -3.18 19.65
CA ASP A 242 -4.86 -1.90 20.09
C ASP A 242 -5.76 -1.36 21.18
N THR A 243 -5.21 -1.23 22.38
CA THR A 243 -5.90 -0.70 23.56
C THR A 243 -6.25 0.79 23.46
N SER A 244 -5.68 1.52 22.48
CA SER A 244 -6.10 2.86 22.12
C SER A 244 -7.34 2.79 21.23
N SER A 245 -8.47 2.51 21.80
CA SER A 245 -9.77 2.41 21.16
C SER A 245 -10.08 3.55 20.19
N GLY A 246 -10.19 3.21 18.91
CA GLY A 246 -11.00 3.91 17.90
C GLY A 246 -10.93 5.42 17.86
N ASN A 247 -9.98 6.09 17.42
CA ASN A 247 -9.89 7.50 17.02
C ASN A 247 -8.61 7.68 16.21
N LYS A 248 -8.40 6.76 15.25
CA LYS A 248 -7.21 6.81 14.41
C LYS A 248 -7.45 7.80 13.28
N LEU A 249 -6.51 8.72 13.11
CA LEU A 249 -6.51 9.65 11.98
C LEU A 249 -6.03 8.90 10.73
N ILE A 250 -6.95 8.69 9.77
CA ILE A 250 -6.68 7.91 8.56
C ILE A 250 -7.13 8.69 7.32
N GLY A 251 -6.29 8.70 6.30
CA GLY A 251 -6.61 9.20 4.96
C GLY A 251 -6.34 8.16 3.89
N VAL A 252 -7.12 8.20 2.81
CA VAL A 252 -6.96 7.29 1.68
C VAL A 252 -6.17 7.97 0.57
N VAL A 253 -4.99 7.44 0.27
CA VAL A 253 -4.12 7.89 -0.82
C VAL A 253 -4.37 7.01 -2.04
N ASN A 254 -5.31 7.43 -2.88
CA ASN A 254 -5.74 6.68 -4.05
C ASN A 254 -5.09 7.21 -5.32
N ARG A 255 -4.33 6.36 -6.00
CA ARG A 255 -3.80 6.65 -7.32
C ARG A 255 -4.77 6.19 -8.40
N ASP A 256 -5.24 7.14 -9.20
CA ASP A 256 -5.90 6.91 -10.48
C ASP A 256 -5.00 7.52 -11.58
N PRO A 257 -4.59 6.74 -12.59
CA PRO A 257 -3.73 7.23 -13.67
C PRO A 257 -4.26 8.48 -14.39
N ALA A 258 -5.57 8.71 -14.39
CA ALA A 258 -6.18 9.85 -15.07
C ALA A 258 -6.33 11.09 -14.17
N THR A 259 -6.67 10.93 -12.89
CA THR A 259 -7.04 12.03 -12.01
C THR A 259 -6.01 12.38 -10.95
N THR A 260 -5.28 11.38 -10.44
CA THR A 260 -4.28 11.54 -9.37
C THR A 260 -2.98 10.78 -9.69
N PRO A 261 -2.37 10.99 -10.88
CA PRO A 261 -1.30 10.13 -11.40
C PRO A 261 -0.04 10.10 -10.55
N ARG A 262 0.22 11.13 -9.74
CA ARG A 262 1.45 11.28 -8.96
C ARG A 262 1.27 11.15 -7.45
N ILE A 263 0.03 11.07 -6.95
CA ILE A 263 -0.25 11.22 -5.52
C ILE A 263 0.60 10.28 -4.64
N ILE A 264 0.70 9.00 -4.95
CA ILE A 264 1.49 8.04 -4.14
C ILE A 264 2.99 8.32 -4.25
N HIS A 265 3.49 8.61 -5.45
CA HIS A 265 4.89 8.97 -5.68
C HIS A 265 5.27 10.20 -4.84
N ASP A 266 4.51 11.28 -4.97
CA ASP A 266 4.81 12.55 -4.33
C ASP A 266 4.63 12.45 -2.80
N THR A 267 3.65 11.66 -2.34
CA THR A 267 3.48 11.33 -0.92
C THR A 267 4.72 10.65 -0.34
N PHE A 268 5.25 9.62 -1.01
CA PHE A 268 6.46 8.94 -0.53
C PHE A 268 7.70 9.83 -0.58
N VAL A 269 7.88 10.62 -1.64
CA VAL A 269 8.99 11.57 -1.75
C VAL A 269 8.92 12.61 -0.62
N HIS A 270 7.73 13.16 -0.35
CA HIS A 270 7.50 14.13 0.72
C HIS A 270 7.83 13.50 2.08
N ALA A 271 7.23 12.36 2.41
CA ALA A 271 7.43 11.66 3.68
C ALA A 271 8.91 11.34 3.95
N ILE A 272 9.62 10.78 2.97
CA ILE A 272 11.04 10.45 3.07
C ILE A 272 11.90 11.72 3.23
N THR A 273 11.56 12.79 2.52
CA THR A 273 12.33 14.04 2.55
C THR A 273 12.22 14.74 3.90
N HIS A 274 11.07 14.67 4.57
CA HIS A 274 10.81 15.35 5.84
C HIS A 274 11.01 14.46 7.07
N ALA A 275 11.34 13.19 6.89
CA ALA A 275 11.70 12.28 7.99
C ALA A 275 12.88 12.81 8.79
N GLN A 276 12.77 12.74 10.12
CA GLN A 276 13.75 13.32 11.06
C GLN A 276 14.54 12.26 11.85
N LYS A 277 13.91 11.10 12.14
CA LYS A 277 14.48 10.08 13.05
C LYS A 277 14.70 8.76 12.35
N GLN A 278 13.66 8.21 11.73
CA GLN A 278 13.66 6.84 11.23
C GLN A 278 12.74 6.64 10.04
N ILE A 279 13.20 5.83 9.11
CA ILE A 279 12.40 5.31 7.98
C ILE A 279 12.55 3.80 7.97
N LEU A 280 11.45 3.07 8.16
CA LEU A 280 11.40 1.61 8.01
C LEU A 280 10.54 1.25 6.81
N ILE A 281 11.08 0.43 5.91
CA ILE A 281 10.38 0.03 4.67
C ILE A 281 10.39 -1.49 4.56
N ILE A 282 9.22 -2.07 4.27
CA ILE A 282 9.09 -3.46 3.80
C ILE A 282 8.47 -3.41 2.40
N ASN A 283 9.18 -3.92 1.41
CA ASN A 283 8.67 -3.96 0.04
C ASN A 283 9.29 -5.10 -0.79
N PRO A 284 8.46 -5.95 -1.47
CA PRO A 284 8.97 -7.11 -2.21
C PRO A 284 9.65 -6.74 -3.54
N TYR A 285 9.15 -5.71 -4.22
CA TYR A 285 9.59 -5.30 -5.55
C TYR A 285 10.23 -3.92 -5.50
N PHE A 286 11.32 -3.82 -4.76
CA PHE A 286 12.00 -2.57 -4.45
C PHE A 286 12.88 -2.10 -5.64
N THR A 287 12.22 -1.75 -6.74
CA THR A 287 12.86 -1.22 -7.95
C THR A 287 12.51 0.25 -8.12
N ILE A 288 12.94 1.05 -7.15
CA ILE A 288 12.57 2.44 -6.94
C ILE A 288 13.02 3.38 -8.06
N CYS A 289 12.21 4.40 -8.35
CA CYS A 289 12.56 5.49 -9.25
C CYS A 289 13.65 6.40 -8.66
N ARG A 290 14.24 7.24 -9.53
CA ARG A 290 15.33 8.16 -9.16
C ARG A 290 14.97 9.08 -7.99
N HIS A 291 13.76 9.65 -7.98
CA HIS A 291 13.34 10.60 -6.95
C HIS A 291 13.30 9.95 -5.55
N ILE A 292 12.70 8.76 -5.44
CA ILE A 292 12.67 7.98 -4.19
C ILE A 292 14.09 7.61 -3.75
N ARG A 293 14.93 7.14 -4.68
CA ARG A 293 16.33 6.79 -4.39
C ARG A 293 17.11 8.00 -3.86
N LYS A 294 16.97 9.16 -4.52
CA LYS A 294 17.61 10.40 -4.12
C LYS A 294 17.12 10.87 -2.74
N ALA A 295 15.82 10.78 -2.47
CA ALA A 295 15.24 11.14 -1.18
C ALA A 295 15.78 10.25 -0.05
N LEU A 296 15.80 8.91 -0.23
CA LEU A 296 16.34 7.96 0.75
C LEU A 296 17.85 8.19 1.01
N ARG A 297 18.65 8.41 -0.05
CA ARG A 297 20.08 8.73 0.10
C ARG A 297 20.30 10.01 0.90
N LYS A 298 19.52 11.05 0.62
CA LYS A 298 19.60 12.32 1.36
C LYS A 298 19.16 12.16 2.82
N ALA A 299 18.10 11.36 3.08
CA ALA A 299 17.65 11.08 4.44
C ALA A 299 18.75 10.37 5.25
N ALA A 300 19.35 9.31 4.70
CA ALA A 300 20.47 8.61 5.33
C ALA A 300 21.69 9.53 5.57
N ALA A 301 22.03 10.39 4.59
CA ALA A 301 23.13 11.36 4.73
C ALA A 301 22.87 12.43 5.81
N ARG A 302 21.60 12.75 6.12
CA ARG A 302 21.22 13.62 7.25
C ARG A 302 21.29 12.92 8.61
N GLY A 303 21.55 11.61 8.65
CA GLY A 303 21.60 10.83 9.89
C GLY A 303 20.26 10.17 10.27
N VAL A 304 19.25 10.19 9.38
CA VAL A 304 18.01 9.44 9.59
C VAL A 304 18.31 7.94 9.53
N ASP A 305 17.80 7.16 10.47
CA ASP A 305 17.94 5.70 10.50
C ASP A 305 17.05 5.05 9.41
N VAL A 306 17.63 4.91 8.21
CA VAL A 306 16.93 4.30 7.07
C VAL A 306 17.18 2.80 7.07
N GLN A 307 16.13 2.00 7.26
CA GLN A 307 16.18 0.54 7.21
C GLN A 307 15.18 0.00 6.17
N ILE A 308 15.65 -0.88 5.30
CA ILE A 308 14.88 -1.42 4.19
C ILE A 308 14.94 -2.94 4.25
N MET A 309 13.78 -3.58 4.32
CA MET A 309 13.62 -5.02 4.25
C MET A 309 13.06 -5.41 2.89
N VAL A 310 13.78 -6.30 2.21
CA VAL A 310 13.40 -6.87 0.91
C VAL A 310 13.44 -8.39 1.00
N SER A 311 12.65 -9.07 0.18
CA SER A 311 12.71 -10.54 0.14
C SER A 311 13.96 -11.04 -0.58
N ALA A 312 14.62 -12.06 -0.02
CA ALA A 312 15.74 -12.74 -0.65
C ALA A 312 15.30 -13.54 -1.90
N LYS A 313 14.05 -14.00 -1.93
CA LYS A 313 13.42 -14.69 -3.05
C LYS A 313 12.29 -13.83 -3.63
N SER A 314 11.89 -14.10 -4.87
CA SER A 314 10.75 -13.43 -5.53
C SER A 314 10.05 -14.38 -6.48
N ASP A 315 8.76 -14.21 -6.62
CA ASP A 315 7.92 -14.88 -7.61
C ASP A 315 8.19 -14.39 -9.05
N ILE A 316 8.88 -13.25 -9.20
CA ILE A 316 9.39 -12.74 -10.46
C ILE A 316 10.92 -12.96 -10.49
N PRO A 317 11.44 -13.90 -11.29
CA PRO A 317 12.84 -14.36 -11.22
C PRO A 317 13.90 -13.26 -11.42
N ILE A 318 13.58 -12.21 -12.19
CA ILE A 318 14.50 -11.10 -12.49
C ILE A 318 14.58 -10.07 -11.35
N THR A 319 13.50 -9.90 -10.57
CA THR A 319 13.37 -8.86 -9.55
C THR A 319 14.48 -8.90 -8.50
N PRO A 320 14.90 -10.04 -7.93
CA PRO A 320 15.96 -10.04 -6.93
C PRO A 320 17.26 -9.42 -7.43
N ARG A 321 17.57 -9.57 -8.74
CA ARG A 321 18.81 -9.02 -9.33
C ARG A 321 18.77 -7.50 -9.43
N ILE A 322 17.62 -6.95 -9.82
CA ILE A 322 17.41 -5.50 -9.88
C ILE A 322 17.41 -4.90 -8.47
N VAL A 323 16.74 -5.56 -7.54
CA VAL A 323 16.70 -5.14 -6.12
C VAL A 323 18.11 -5.13 -5.52
N GLU A 324 18.90 -6.20 -5.71
CA GLU A 324 20.28 -6.28 -5.26
C GLU A 324 21.13 -5.08 -5.72
N TYR A 325 20.98 -4.66 -6.98
CA TYR A 325 21.65 -3.47 -7.51
C TYR A 325 21.16 -2.18 -6.85
N THR A 326 19.85 -2.01 -6.72
CA THR A 326 19.23 -0.81 -6.14
C THR A 326 19.64 -0.61 -4.68
N VAL A 327 19.54 -1.67 -3.86
CA VAL A 327 19.82 -1.58 -2.42
C VAL A 327 21.30 -1.40 -2.10
N HIS A 328 22.19 -1.90 -2.95
CA HIS A 328 23.64 -1.66 -2.81
C HIS A 328 23.98 -0.16 -2.83
N LYS A 329 23.35 0.60 -3.73
CA LYS A 329 23.55 2.06 -3.80
C LYS A 329 23.07 2.77 -2.54
N LEU A 330 21.96 2.33 -1.96
CA LEU A 330 21.42 2.87 -0.71
C LEU A 330 22.31 2.50 0.49
N MET A 331 22.84 1.27 0.52
CA MET A 331 23.79 0.83 1.55
C MET A 331 25.03 1.73 1.60
N LYS A 332 25.59 2.11 0.44
CA LYS A 332 26.71 3.05 0.35
C LYS A 332 26.41 4.44 0.95
N SER A 333 25.14 4.82 0.96
CA SER A 333 24.70 6.10 1.54
C SER A 333 24.32 5.99 3.02
N GLY A 334 24.59 4.84 3.67
CA GLY A 334 24.32 4.62 5.10
C GLY A 334 23.01 3.92 5.43
N ALA A 335 22.18 3.59 4.43
CA ALA A 335 20.97 2.81 4.69
C ALA A 335 21.29 1.36 5.09
N LYS A 336 20.57 0.82 6.06
CA LYS A 336 20.67 -0.58 6.49
C LYS A 336 19.73 -1.44 5.66
N ILE A 337 20.26 -2.47 5.01
CA ILE A 337 19.51 -3.33 4.09
C ILE A 337 19.40 -4.73 4.70
N TRP A 338 18.16 -5.23 4.76
CA TRP A 338 17.82 -6.52 5.33
C TRP A 338 17.18 -7.41 4.26
N PHE A 339 17.72 -8.60 4.06
CA PHE A 339 17.16 -9.61 3.17
C PHE A 339 16.39 -10.64 4.00
N PHE A 340 15.09 -10.68 3.80
CA PHE A 340 14.20 -11.63 4.46
C PHE A 340 14.33 -13.03 3.84
N GLU A 341 14.67 -14.03 4.63
CA GLU A 341 14.85 -15.42 4.22
C GLU A 341 13.74 -16.37 4.69
N GLY A 342 12.87 -15.92 5.58
CA GLY A 342 11.77 -16.71 6.17
C GLY A 342 10.63 -17.07 5.22
N GLY A 343 10.81 -16.83 3.92
CA GLY A 343 9.78 -17.03 2.89
C GLY A 343 9.77 -15.90 1.88
N PHE A 344 8.58 -15.53 1.39
CA PHE A 344 8.38 -14.35 0.55
C PHE A 344 7.61 -13.27 1.31
N HIS A 345 8.27 -12.17 1.61
CA HIS A 345 7.65 -11.04 2.30
C HIS A 345 7.02 -10.08 1.30
N HIS A 346 5.70 -10.16 1.12
CA HIS A 346 4.97 -9.41 0.08
C HIS A 346 4.34 -8.10 0.59
N SER A 347 4.58 -7.67 1.84
CA SER A 347 4.02 -6.44 2.39
C SER A 347 4.55 -5.18 1.71
N LYS A 348 3.72 -4.16 1.64
CA LYS A 348 4.02 -2.83 1.12
C LYS A 348 3.73 -1.82 2.22
N ILE A 349 4.75 -1.57 3.04
CA ILE A 349 4.63 -0.76 4.25
C ILE A 349 5.82 0.19 4.35
N MET A 350 5.53 1.41 4.78
CA MET A 350 6.54 2.39 5.18
C MET A 350 6.11 3.04 6.49
N MET A 351 7.01 3.06 7.47
CA MET A 351 6.83 3.72 8.76
C MET A 351 7.82 4.87 8.88
N ILE A 352 7.35 6.03 9.33
CA ILE A 352 8.13 7.26 9.42
C ILE A 352 8.11 7.78 10.86
N ASP A 353 9.29 7.94 11.44
CA ASP A 353 9.57 8.59 12.72
C ASP A 353 8.82 8.01 13.95
N GLY A 354 8.15 6.86 13.79
CA GLY A 354 7.23 6.30 14.77
C GLY A 354 5.89 7.04 14.87
N LEU A 355 5.63 7.99 13.96
CA LEU A 355 4.46 8.87 14.01
C LEU A 355 3.32 8.41 13.10
N TYR A 356 3.65 7.95 11.90
CA TYR A 356 2.67 7.52 10.92
C TYR A 356 3.19 6.41 10.02
N SER A 357 2.27 5.72 9.38
CA SER A 357 2.58 4.60 8.50
C SER A 357 1.73 4.61 7.23
N PHE A 358 2.33 4.11 6.16
CA PHE A 358 1.63 3.78 4.91
C PHE A 358 1.49 2.28 4.83
N LEU A 359 0.30 1.82 4.48
CA LEU A 359 0.02 0.42 4.20
C LEU A 359 -1.03 0.30 3.09
N GLY A 360 -0.84 -0.63 2.16
CA GLY A 360 -1.77 -0.75 1.04
C GLY A 360 -1.28 -1.65 -0.08
N SER A 361 -1.66 -1.31 -1.30
CA SER A 361 -1.37 -2.11 -2.49
C SER A 361 -0.09 -1.69 -3.21
N ALA A 362 0.38 -0.44 -3.03
CA ALA A 362 1.43 0.15 -3.85
C ALA A 362 2.83 -0.37 -3.51
N ASN A 363 3.48 -0.96 -4.51
CA ASN A 363 4.90 -1.27 -4.44
C ASN A 363 5.75 -0.01 -4.65
N LEU A 364 6.95 0.00 -4.07
CA LEU A 364 7.97 1.00 -4.35
C LEU A 364 8.72 0.65 -5.66
N ASN A 365 7.97 0.66 -6.76
CA ASN A 365 8.51 0.46 -8.09
C ASN A 365 7.86 1.42 -9.08
N SER A 366 8.49 1.62 -10.24
CA SER A 366 7.99 2.55 -11.26
C SER A 366 6.60 2.18 -11.76
N ARG A 367 6.25 0.88 -11.79
CA ARG A 367 4.95 0.43 -12.24
C ARG A 367 3.83 0.93 -11.34
N SER A 368 3.89 0.65 -10.03
CA SER A 368 2.90 1.12 -9.06
C SER A 368 2.85 2.64 -8.95
N LEU A 369 4.01 3.31 -9.05
CA LEU A 369 4.09 4.75 -8.84
C LEU A 369 3.70 5.58 -10.08
N SER A 370 3.78 5.01 -11.30
CA SER A 370 3.58 5.76 -12.54
C SER A 370 2.45 5.24 -13.44
N PHE A 371 2.01 4.00 -13.29
CA PHE A 371 1.07 3.40 -14.25
C PHE A 371 -0.20 2.83 -13.62
N ASP A 372 -0.11 1.99 -12.58
CA ASP A 372 -1.24 1.20 -12.10
C ASP A 372 -2.19 2.02 -11.19
N TYR A 373 -3.43 1.55 -11.07
CA TYR A 373 -4.34 2.00 -10.01
C TYR A 373 -3.87 1.38 -8.70
N GLU A 374 -3.70 2.19 -7.67
CA GLU A 374 -3.20 1.78 -6.37
C GLU A 374 -3.95 2.51 -5.24
N CYS A 375 -4.03 1.87 -4.09
CA CYS A 375 -4.66 2.45 -2.91
C CYS A 375 -3.83 2.15 -1.67
N ASN A 376 -3.44 3.20 -0.96
CA ASN A 376 -2.78 3.11 0.34
C ASN A 376 -3.58 3.86 1.39
N LEU A 377 -3.54 3.39 2.61
CA LEU A 377 -3.91 4.18 3.78
C LEU A 377 -2.66 4.92 4.30
N LEU A 378 -2.82 6.19 4.61
CA LEU A 378 -1.95 6.89 5.54
C LEU A 378 -2.62 6.85 6.91
N VAL A 379 -1.97 6.19 7.86
CA VAL A 379 -2.43 6.06 9.23
C VAL A 379 -1.53 6.92 10.12
N ALA A 380 -2.02 8.07 10.53
CA ALA A 380 -1.34 9.00 11.43
C ALA A 380 -1.68 8.65 12.89
N ASP A 381 -1.16 7.50 13.33
CA ASP A 381 -1.38 6.92 14.66
C ASP A 381 -0.11 6.24 15.15
N THR A 382 0.40 6.71 16.29
CA THR A 382 1.67 6.23 16.86
C THR A 382 1.57 4.77 17.32
N CYS A 383 0.45 4.36 17.89
CA CYS A 383 0.23 2.98 18.33
C CYS A 383 0.30 1.98 17.18
N THR A 384 -0.41 2.27 16.08
CA THR A 384 -0.37 1.44 14.86
C THR A 384 1.04 1.42 14.27
N THR A 385 1.71 2.57 14.20
CA THR A 385 3.07 2.68 13.67
C THR A 385 4.08 1.91 14.52
N GLU A 386 4.00 2.00 15.83
CA GLU A 386 4.85 1.22 16.75
C GLU A 386 4.60 -0.29 16.63
N ARG A 387 3.35 -0.70 16.42
CA ARG A 387 3.03 -2.11 16.19
C ARG A 387 3.67 -2.64 14.91
N LEU A 388 3.61 -1.87 13.82
CA LEU A 388 4.30 -2.19 12.58
C LEU A 388 5.82 -2.18 12.75
N ASN A 389 6.37 -1.23 13.53
CA ASN A 389 7.79 -1.19 13.87
C ASN A 389 8.21 -2.46 14.61
N ARG A 390 7.43 -2.93 15.60
CA ARG A 390 7.72 -4.17 16.32
C ARG A 390 7.71 -5.39 15.40
N LEU A 391 6.79 -5.45 14.43
CA LEU A 391 6.77 -6.51 13.42
C LEU A 391 8.04 -6.47 12.55
N PHE A 392 8.40 -5.28 12.06
CA PHE A 392 9.65 -5.09 11.30
C PHE A 392 10.87 -5.57 12.10
N MET A 393 11.01 -5.13 13.35
CA MET A 393 12.14 -5.51 14.20
C MET A 393 12.18 -7.00 14.49
N SER A 394 11.04 -7.63 14.75
CA SER A 394 10.93 -9.07 14.97
C SER A 394 11.38 -9.87 13.75
N ASP A 395 10.90 -9.51 12.55
CA ASP A 395 11.30 -10.18 11.31
C ASP A 395 12.79 -9.94 10.99
N ARG A 396 13.26 -8.70 11.23
CA ARG A 396 14.68 -8.34 11.06
C ARG A 396 15.58 -9.22 11.90
N ASP A 397 15.25 -9.38 13.18
CA ASP A 397 16.14 -10.03 14.14
C ASP A 397 16.08 -11.56 14.06
N THR A 398 14.98 -12.13 13.55
CA THR A 398 14.77 -13.59 13.54
C THR A 398 14.84 -14.21 12.15
N ARG A 399 14.59 -13.45 11.07
CA ARG A 399 14.38 -13.99 9.72
C ARG A 399 15.19 -13.29 8.62
N CYS A 400 16.02 -12.31 8.97
CA CYS A 400 16.78 -11.54 7.99
C CYS A 400 18.28 -11.70 8.18
N PHE A 401 19.00 -11.53 7.07
CA PHE A 401 20.41 -11.15 7.15
C PHE A 401 20.62 -9.73 6.65
N GLN A 402 21.61 -9.04 7.24
CA GLN A 402 21.99 -7.71 6.78
C GLN A 402 22.96 -7.80 5.60
N LEU A 403 22.73 -7.00 4.57
CA LEU A 403 23.71 -6.74 3.52
C LEU A 403 24.75 -5.75 4.05
N THR A 404 25.99 -6.24 4.22
CA THR A 404 27.14 -5.40 4.61
C THR A 404 28.09 -5.23 3.42
N PRO A 405 29.04 -4.26 3.46
CA PRO A 405 30.06 -4.11 2.44
C PRO A 405 30.89 -5.39 2.24
N GLU A 406 31.18 -6.13 3.34
CA GLU A 406 31.93 -7.39 3.31
C GLU A 406 31.14 -8.45 2.55
N ARG A 407 29.89 -8.69 2.91
CA ARG A 407 28.99 -9.62 2.19
C ARG A 407 28.82 -9.24 0.72
N TRP A 408 28.73 -7.92 0.44
CA TRP A 408 28.66 -7.49 -0.94
C TRP A 408 29.92 -7.84 -1.74
N LYS A 409 31.12 -7.73 -1.15
CA LYS A 409 32.38 -8.12 -1.83
C LYS A 409 32.42 -9.60 -2.19
N GLU A 410 31.83 -10.46 -1.35
CA GLU A 410 31.74 -11.91 -1.57
C GLU A 410 30.87 -12.31 -2.76
N TRP A 411 29.97 -11.41 -3.19
CA TRP A 411 29.14 -11.69 -4.34
C TRP A 411 29.95 -11.69 -5.62
N GLY A 412 29.85 -12.80 -6.40
CA GLY A 412 30.60 -12.97 -7.62
C GLY A 412 30.32 -11.88 -8.68
N ARG A 413 31.36 -11.50 -9.45
CA ARG A 413 31.29 -10.45 -10.48
C ARG A 413 30.17 -10.70 -11.48
N TRP A 414 29.90 -11.95 -11.85
CA TRP A 414 28.81 -12.30 -12.75
C TRP A 414 27.41 -12.04 -12.18
N LYS A 415 27.24 -12.25 -10.87
CA LYS A 415 26.00 -11.90 -10.17
C LYS A 415 25.75 -10.40 -10.22
N LYS A 416 26.79 -9.60 -9.94
CA LYS A 416 26.75 -8.13 -9.98
C LYS A 416 26.46 -7.63 -11.40
N PHE A 417 27.14 -8.19 -12.41
CA PHE A 417 26.90 -7.84 -13.81
C PHE A 417 25.44 -8.06 -14.25
N LYS A 418 24.85 -9.20 -13.89
CA LYS A 418 23.42 -9.45 -14.17
C LYS A 418 22.52 -8.40 -13.51
N GLY A 419 22.80 -8.02 -12.26
CA GLY A 419 22.04 -6.99 -11.53
C GLY A 419 22.07 -5.65 -12.27
N TRP A 420 23.25 -5.20 -12.64
CA TRP A 420 23.44 -3.98 -13.45
C TRP A 420 22.73 -4.05 -14.79
N LEU A 421 22.94 -5.12 -15.54
CA LEU A 421 22.35 -5.30 -16.88
C LEU A 421 20.82 -5.25 -16.83
N PHE A 422 20.22 -5.97 -15.91
CA PHE A 422 18.77 -5.99 -15.76
C PHE A 422 18.21 -4.66 -15.26
N HIS A 423 18.93 -3.97 -14.37
CA HIS A 423 18.56 -2.62 -13.98
C HIS A 423 18.64 -1.65 -15.18
N PHE A 424 19.67 -1.75 -16.02
CA PHE A 424 19.81 -0.95 -17.21
C PHE A 424 18.70 -1.23 -18.26
N LEU A 425 18.32 -2.50 -18.44
CA LEU A 425 17.28 -2.90 -19.40
C LEU A 425 15.85 -2.58 -18.91
N THR A 426 15.64 -2.46 -17.60
CA THR A 426 14.33 -2.14 -17.02
C THR A 426 13.74 -0.81 -17.53
N PRO A 427 14.53 0.26 -17.81
CA PRO A 427 14.01 1.53 -18.33
C PRO A 427 13.31 1.42 -19.67
N PHE A 428 13.76 0.53 -20.54
CA PHE A 428 13.15 0.35 -21.86
C PHE A 428 11.73 -0.22 -21.80
N VAL A 429 11.34 -0.74 -20.65
CA VAL A 429 10.04 -1.40 -20.45
C VAL A 429 9.13 -0.64 -19.47
N LEU A 430 9.67 0.07 -18.46
CA LEU A 430 8.88 0.54 -17.31
C LEU A 430 9.37 1.86 -16.67
N LYS A 431 10.28 2.65 -17.27
CA LYS A 431 10.80 3.88 -16.62
C LYS A 431 10.13 5.17 -17.11
N ASP A 432 10.01 6.11 -16.15
CA ASP A 432 9.70 7.51 -16.41
C ASP A 432 10.88 8.18 -17.14
N ARG A 433 10.60 9.14 -18.06
CA ARG A 433 11.64 9.84 -18.87
C ARG A 433 12.71 10.54 -18.01
N ASP A 434 12.40 10.86 -16.77
CA ASP A 434 13.31 11.57 -15.83
C ASP A 434 14.34 10.65 -15.15
N ASP A 435 14.34 9.36 -15.45
CA ASP A 435 15.23 8.38 -14.79
C ASP A 435 16.62 8.23 -15.48
N PHE A 436 16.87 8.89 -16.59
CA PHE A 436 18.18 8.87 -17.25
C PHE A 436 19.10 10.00 -16.73
N SER A 437 20.26 9.65 -16.16
CA SER A 437 21.26 10.59 -15.68
C SER A 437 22.66 10.22 -16.17
N PRO A 438 23.51 11.22 -16.47
CA PRO A 438 24.94 11.02 -16.76
C PRO A 438 25.75 10.38 -15.63
N ASP A 439 25.21 10.37 -14.39
CA ASP A 439 25.86 9.77 -13.21
C ASP A 439 25.92 8.22 -13.26
N ASP A 440 25.35 7.60 -14.31
CA ASP A 440 25.32 6.13 -14.44
C ASP A 440 26.70 5.53 -14.80
N GLU A 441 27.68 6.30 -15.34
CA GLU A 441 29.02 5.81 -15.65
C GLU A 441 29.93 5.71 -14.42
N GLU A 442 29.91 6.69 -13.53
CA GLU A 442 30.63 6.62 -12.23
C GLU A 442 30.08 5.48 -11.36
N GLU A 443 28.77 5.24 -11.41
CA GLU A 443 28.09 4.18 -10.70
C GLU A 443 28.48 2.77 -11.20
N PHE A 444 28.88 2.60 -12.47
CA PHE A 444 29.31 1.32 -13.02
C PHE A 444 30.63 0.85 -12.40
N THR A 445 31.64 1.71 -12.35
CA THR A 445 32.96 1.37 -11.79
C THR A 445 32.86 0.99 -10.32
N ASP A 446 32.07 1.72 -9.56
CA ASP A 446 31.80 1.50 -8.15
C ASP A 446 31.04 0.20 -7.87
N TYR A 447 30.06 -0.15 -8.70
CA TYR A 447 29.27 -1.37 -8.55
C TYR A 447 30.12 -2.65 -8.70
N PHE A 448 31.12 -2.62 -9.59
CA PHE A 448 32.02 -3.74 -9.82
C PHE A 448 33.27 -3.75 -8.92
N ASN A 449 33.45 -2.76 -8.02
CA ASN A 449 34.69 -2.51 -7.28
C ASN A 449 35.90 -2.35 -8.24
N LEU A 450 35.70 -1.66 -9.35
CA LEU A 450 36.78 -1.30 -10.28
C LEU A 450 37.47 -0.02 -9.76
N PRO A 451 38.79 0.14 -9.92
CA PRO A 451 39.46 1.40 -9.57
C PRO A 451 38.90 2.52 -10.46
N THR A 452 38.68 3.70 -9.87
CA THR A 452 38.28 4.89 -10.63
C THR A 452 39.41 5.33 -11.54
N PRO A 453 39.14 5.88 -12.74
CA PRO A 453 40.17 6.29 -13.69
C PRO A 453 41.17 7.33 -13.16
N ASN A 454 40.87 7.99 -12.04
CA ASN A 454 41.69 9.08 -11.47
C ASN A 454 42.58 8.63 -10.29
N GLU A 455 42.69 7.36 -9.94
CA GLU A 455 43.56 6.89 -8.88
C GLU A 455 45.01 6.58 -9.37
N HIS A 456 45.31 6.86 -10.65
CA HIS A 456 46.65 6.66 -11.24
C HIS A 456 47.11 7.85 -12.10
N ALA A 457 46.74 9.10 -11.71
CA ALA A 457 47.32 10.31 -12.33
C ALA A 457 48.07 11.13 -11.29
#